data_a99504fc7f3ace1f2fb7dd2717c0093f
#
_entry.id   a99504fc7f3ace1f2fb7dd2717c0093f
#
_cell.length_a   1.000
_cell.length_b   1.000
_cell.length_c   1.000
_cell.angle_alpha   90.00
_cell.angle_beta   90.00
_cell.angle_gamma   90.00
#
_symmetry.space_group_name_H-M   'P 1'
#
loop_
_entity.id
_entity.type
_entity.pdbx_description
1 polymer ?
#
loop_
_entity_poly.entity_id
_entity_poly.type
_entity_poly.pdbx_seq_one_letter_code
_entity_poly.pdbx_strand_id
1 'polypeptide(L)'
;MEQTYEWIRLAQAGDAAAKNSLLQENSGLIWSVVGRFRGRGEPEDLYQIGAIGLLKCIEKFDFSYDVKFSTYAVPMILGEIKRFLRD
;
A
#
# COMPACT_ATOMS: atom_id res chain seq x y z
N MET A 1 5.77 -8.46 12.64
CA MET A 1 4.77 -9.34 12.02
C MET A 1 3.43 -9.14 12.67
N GLU A 2 3.35 -9.51 13.94
CA GLU A 2 2.08 -9.35 14.64
C GLU A 2 1.67 -7.90 14.73
N GLN A 3 2.65 -7.00 14.85
CA GLN A 3 2.34 -5.58 14.90
C GLN A 3 1.64 -5.10 13.63
N THR A 4 2.11 -5.57 12.47
CA THR A 4 1.52 -5.20 11.20
C THR A 4 0.04 -5.58 11.15
N TYR A 5 -0.28 -6.80 11.55
CA TYR A 5 -1.65 -7.27 11.48
C TYR A 5 -2.53 -6.61 12.52
N GLU A 6 -1.96 -6.28 13.67
CA GLU A 6 -2.69 -5.50 14.66
C GLU A 6 -3.05 -4.11 14.11
N TRP A 7 -2.11 -3.46 13.47
CA TRP A 7 -2.36 -2.16 12.85
C TRP A 7 -3.41 -2.24 11.75
N ILE A 8 -3.37 -3.31 10.95
CA ILE A 8 -4.39 -3.48 9.91
C ILE A 8 -5.78 -3.59 10.53
N ARG A 9 -5.88 -4.37 11.59
CA ARG A 9 -7.15 -4.54 12.27
C ARG A 9 -7.67 -3.21 12.81
N LEU A 10 -6.79 -2.44 13.46
CA LEU A 10 -7.16 -1.14 13.99
C LEU A 10 -7.52 -0.16 12.88
N ALA A 11 -6.76 -0.18 11.79
CA ALA A 11 -7.02 0.71 10.66
C ALA A 11 -8.36 0.41 10.02
N GLN A 12 -8.71 -0.86 9.91
CA GLN A 12 -10.02 -1.24 9.36
C GLN A 12 -11.16 -0.76 10.26
N ALA A 13 -10.87 -0.59 11.54
CA ALA A 13 -11.85 -0.06 12.48
C ALA A 13 -11.88 1.48 12.50
N GLY A 14 -11.04 2.13 11.70
CA GLY A 14 -11.06 3.57 11.58
C GLY A 14 -9.94 4.31 12.29
N ASP A 15 -8.95 3.60 12.81
CA ASP A 15 -7.84 4.21 13.55
C ASP A 15 -6.86 4.87 12.59
N ALA A 16 -6.82 6.20 12.57
CA ALA A 16 -5.96 6.94 11.67
C ALA A 16 -4.48 6.78 12.02
N ALA A 17 -4.16 6.66 13.31
CA ALA A 17 -2.78 6.47 13.72
C ALA A 17 -2.24 5.13 13.20
N ALA A 18 -3.07 4.09 13.22
CA ALA A 18 -2.68 2.79 12.69
C ALA A 18 -2.43 2.88 11.19
N LYS A 19 -3.27 3.62 10.45
CA LYS A 19 -3.05 3.80 9.03
C LYS A 19 -1.72 4.48 8.75
N ASN A 20 -1.39 5.52 9.52
CA ASN A 20 -0.12 6.22 9.34
C ASN A 20 1.06 5.31 9.64
N SER A 21 0.96 4.51 10.69
CA SER A 21 2.02 3.56 11.01
C SER A 21 2.25 2.58 9.87
N LEU A 22 1.17 2.08 9.28
CA LEU A 22 1.30 1.16 8.16
C LEU A 22 1.91 1.82 6.94
N LEU A 23 1.55 3.08 6.67
CA LEU A 23 2.16 3.80 5.56
C LEU A 23 3.65 3.96 5.76
N GLN A 24 4.07 4.33 6.98
CA GLN A 24 5.49 4.49 7.26
C GLN A 24 6.23 3.15 7.17
N GLU A 25 5.65 2.10 7.72
CA GLU A 25 6.28 0.79 7.72
C GLU A 25 6.47 0.29 6.29
N ASN A 26 5.54 0.61 5.41
CA ASN A 26 5.55 0.10 4.03
C ASN A 26 6.02 1.13 3.01
N SER A 27 6.61 2.24 3.46
CA SER A 27 7.05 3.27 2.52
C SER A 27 8.11 2.73 1.57
N GLY A 28 9.03 1.90 2.07
CA GLY A 28 10.04 1.29 1.21
C GLY A 28 9.43 0.40 0.15
N LEU A 29 8.36 -0.29 0.50
CA LEU A 29 7.66 -1.13 -0.46
C LEU A 29 7.04 -0.27 -1.57
N ILE A 30 6.43 0.85 -1.20
CA ILE A 30 5.83 1.75 -2.18
C ILE A 30 6.92 2.30 -3.10
N TRP A 31 8.03 2.76 -2.53
CA TRP A 31 9.13 3.30 -3.35
C TRP A 31 9.72 2.25 -4.27
N SER A 32 9.78 1.01 -3.81
CA SER A 32 10.27 -0.09 -4.64
C SER A 32 9.40 -0.27 -5.88
N VAL A 33 8.08 -0.19 -5.70
CA VAL A 33 7.16 -0.30 -6.84
C VAL A 33 7.27 0.92 -7.73
N VAL A 34 7.38 2.12 -7.14
CA VAL A 34 7.52 3.35 -7.92
C VAL A 34 8.76 3.28 -8.82
N GLY A 35 9.83 2.65 -8.33
CA GLY A 35 11.05 2.53 -9.10
C GLY A 35 10.88 1.79 -10.41
N ARG A 36 9.85 0.96 -10.54
CA ARG A 36 9.58 0.26 -11.80
C ARG A 36 9.07 1.19 -12.89
N PHE A 37 8.66 2.41 -12.52
CA PHE A 37 8.10 3.37 -13.47
C PHE A 37 9.02 4.55 -13.69
N ARG A 38 10.31 4.32 -13.55
CA ARG A 38 11.31 5.38 -13.70
C ARG A 38 11.14 6.07 -15.05
N GLY A 39 11.08 7.39 -15.04
CA GLY A 39 10.93 8.17 -16.26
C GLY A 39 9.51 8.27 -16.77
N ARG A 40 8.52 7.74 -16.05
CA ARG A 40 7.14 7.73 -16.52
C ARG A 40 6.22 8.63 -15.69
N GLY A 41 6.80 9.48 -14.85
CA GLY A 41 6.05 10.40 -14.03
C GLY A 41 6.91 10.89 -12.89
N GLU A 42 6.41 11.89 -12.16
CA GLU A 42 7.13 12.40 -11.01
C GLU A 42 7.10 11.36 -9.90
N PRO A 43 8.26 11.00 -9.33
CA PRO A 43 8.28 9.94 -8.31
C PRO A 43 7.38 10.23 -7.11
N GLU A 44 7.31 11.49 -6.68
CA GLU A 44 6.46 11.83 -5.53
C GLU A 44 4.98 11.66 -5.85
N ASP A 45 4.59 12.01 -7.08
CA ASP A 45 3.20 11.79 -7.49
C ASP A 45 2.87 10.32 -7.52
N LEU A 46 3.79 9.52 -8.09
CA LEU A 46 3.59 8.08 -8.14
C LEU A 46 3.55 7.47 -6.75
N TYR A 47 4.36 8.00 -5.83
CA TYR A 47 4.32 7.53 -4.45
C TYR A 47 2.96 7.77 -3.83
N GLN A 48 2.38 8.96 -4.04
CA GLN A 48 1.07 9.25 -3.48
C GLN A 48 0.00 8.32 -4.03
N ILE A 49 0.07 8.04 -5.33
CA ILE A 49 -0.87 7.09 -5.93
C ILE A 49 -0.66 5.69 -5.35
N GLY A 50 0.60 5.32 -5.16
CA GLY A 50 0.90 4.02 -4.54
C GLY A 50 0.40 3.93 -3.12
N ALA A 51 0.50 5.04 -2.38
CA ALA A 51 -0.02 5.07 -1.01
C ALA A 51 -1.53 4.86 -0.99
N ILE A 52 -2.24 5.42 -1.97
CA ILE A 52 -3.67 5.17 -2.09
C ILE A 52 -3.93 3.68 -2.29
N GLY A 53 -3.13 3.04 -3.14
CA GLY A 53 -3.24 1.60 -3.34
C GLY A 53 -3.02 0.82 -2.06
N LEU A 54 -2.02 1.24 -1.26
CA LEU A 54 -1.77 0.59 0.01
C LEU A 54 -2.94 0.75 0.97
N LEU A 55 -3.53 1.94 1.03
CA LEU A 55 -4.69 2.16 1.90
C LEU A 55 -5.87 1.29 1.50
N LYS A 56 -6.08 1.12 0.19
CA LYS A 56 -7.13 0.22 -0.29
C LYS A 56 -6.84 -1.22 0.14
N CYS A 57 -5.57 -1.63 0.10
CA CYS A 57 -5.18 -2.96 0.56
C CYS A 57 -5.52 -3.15 2.02
N ILE A 58 -5.21 -2.14 2.83
CA ILE A 58 -5.47 -2.21 4.27
C ILE A 58 -6.96 -2.43 4.51
N GLU A 59 -7.79 -1.66 3.83
CA GLU A 59 -9.23 -1.75 4.04
C GLU A 59 -9.82 -3.08 3.59
N LYS A 60 -9.24 -3.67 2.54
CA LYS A 60 -9.79 -4.88 1.94
C LYS A 60 -9.08 -6.15 2.38
N PHE A 61 -8.04 -6.05 3.20
CA PHE A 61 -7.28 -7.22 3.59
C PHE A 61 -8.17 -8.21 4.35
N ASP A 62 -8.11 -9.45 3.94
CA ASP A 62 -8.92 -10.53 4.53
C ASP A 62 -8.00 -11.44 5.33
N PHE A 63 -8.18 -11.44 6.65
CA PHE A 63 -7.34 -12.21 7.54
C PHE A 63 -7.54 -13.71 7.41
N SER A 64 -8.61 -14.12 6.75
CA SER A 64 -8.86 -15.55 6.56
C SER A 64 -7.96 -16.15 5.50
N TYR A 65 -7.35 -15.33 4.65
CA TYR A 65 -6.41 -15.83 3.66
C TYR A 65 -5.04 -16.02 4.27
N ASP A 66 -4.36 -17.09 3.89
CA ASP A 66 -3.05 -17.42 4.43
C ASP A 66 -1.97 -16.82 3.54
N VAL A 67 -1.95 -15.49 3.43
CA VAL A 67 -0.95 -14.78 2.63
C VAL A 67 -0.43 -13.60 3.43
N LYS A 68 0.82 -13.24 3.17
CA LYS A 68 1.41 -12.07 3.80
C LYS A 68 0.80 -10.80 3.21
N PHE A 69 0.68 -9.77 4.06
CA PHE A 69 0.13 -8.51 3.60
C PHE A 69 0.92 -7.93 2.43
N SER A 70 2.27 -8.00 2.49
CA SER A 70 3.08 -7.45 1.41
C SER A 70 2.80 -8.13 0.08
N THR A 71 2.58 -9.46 0.11
CA THR A 71 2.25 -10.20 -1.11
C THR A 71 0.95 -9.70 -1.72
N TYR A 72 0.00 -9.34 -0.88
CA TYR A 72 -1.28 -8.82 -1.32
C TYR A 72 -1.17 -7.37 -1.79
N ALA A 73 -0.29 -6.59 -1.13
CA ALA A 73 -0.22 -5.15 -1.36
C ALA A 73 0.46 -4.78 -2.68
N VAL A 74 1.51 -5.52 -3.06
CA VAL A 74 2.29 -5.14 -4.24
C VAL A 74 1.44 -5.06 -5.51
N PRO A 75 0.60 -6.05 -5.83
CA PRO A 75 -0.23 -5.93 -7.04
C PRO A 75 -1.21 -4.77 -6.97
N MET A 76 -1.72 -4.44 -5.79
CA MET A 76 -2.66 -3.33 -5.66
C MET A 76 -1.97 -2.00 -5.88
N ILE A 77 -0.78 -1.83 -5.28
CA ILE A 77 -0.01 -0.61 -5.48
C ILE A 77 0.34 -0.46 -6.96
N LEU A 78 0.82 -1.54 -7.55
CA LEU A 78 1.20 -1.55 -8.95
C LEU A 78 0.02 -1.19 -9.84
N GLY A 79 -1.14 -1.76 -9.55
CA GLY A 79 -2.34 -1.53 -10.34
C GLY A 79 -2.81 -0.08 -10.28
N GLU A 80 -2.73 0.54 -9.10
CA GLU A 80 -3.12 1.94 -8.97
C GLU A 80 -2.21 2.84 -9.80
N ILE A 81 -0.90 2.59 -9.76
CA ILE A 81 0.03 3.40 -10.52
C ILE A 81 -0.18 3.20 -12.01
N LYS A 82 -0.35 1.97 -12.45
CA LYS A 82 -0.59 1.69 -13.88
C LYS A 82 -1.84 2.39 -14.37
N ARG A 83 -2.91 2.35 -13.58
CA ARG A 83 -4.16 3.02 -13.97
C ARG A 83 -3.97 4.51 -14.06
N PHE A 84 -3.26 5.10 -13.10
CA PHE A 84 -2.96 6.52 -13.12
C PHE A 84 -2.19 6.93 -14.36
N LEU A 85 -1.17 6.15 -14.72
CA LEU A 85 -0.33 6.47 -15.87
C LEU A 85 -1.06 6.27 -17.20
N ARG A 86 -1.99 5.30 -17.24
CA ARG A 86 -2.75 5.06 -18.47
C ARG A 86 -3.77 6.15 -18.72
N ASP A 87 -4.36 6.66 -17.66
CA ASP A 87 -5.36 7.71 -17.78
C ASP A 87 -4.71 9.06 -17.96
#